data_9e4a29c4c81653490ee685352b5019bb
#
_entry.id   9e4a29c4c81653490ee685352b5019bb
#
_cell.length_a   1.000
_cell.length_b   1.000
_cell.length_c   1.000
_cell.angle_alpha   90.00
_cell.angle_beta   90.00
_cell.angle_gamma   90.00
#
_symmetry.space_group_name_H-M   'P 1'
#
loop_
_entity.id
_entity.type
_entity.pdbx_description
1 polymer ?
#
loop_
_entity_poly.entity_id
_entity_poly.type
_entity_poly.pdbx_seq_one_letter_code
_entity_poly.pdbx_strand_id
1 'polypeptide(L)'
;MLIGSYSTSLVVISLCVAILASYTALDLAGRIATAKGRAVYLWITGGAVAMGVGIWSMHFIGMLALRLPFALGFEVGITLFSLLIAVLSSGFALWLVSQPRLPVWQLAFGALVMGAGIASMHYTGMAAMRMTPGIDYDPTLFGASLVIAVVASGAALWIAFNLRRNTPYVRLARGGAAVVMGVAIVGMHYTGMAAARFADGSFCGAALTGLSGKGLDNLVLVTSLAVLVIALLTSVLDARLEARTAVLADSLTLANQELTHLALHDMLTGLPNRTLLADRIQQGIQAVNERGGCFALMFIDLDGFKPVNDAFGHHLGDQLLREVGLRLREDLRSQDTLARIGGDEFVLLVQLTQPDDAMGLA
;
A
#
# COMPACT_ATOMS: atom_id res chain seq x y z
N MET A 1 -43.52 -2.22 -27.59
CA MET A 1 -42.29 -1.86 -26.84
C MET A 1 -41.10 -2.32 -27.67
N LEU A 2 -40.12 -1.45 -27.80
CA LEU A 2 -38.91 -1.77 -28.56
C LEU A 2 -38.02 -2.75 -27.78
N ILE A 3 -37.55 -3.80 -28.46
CA ILE A 3 -36.58 -4.77 -27.87
C ILE A 3 -35.20 -4.35 -28.31
N GLY A 4 -34.37 -3.93 -27.37
CA GLY A 4 -32.96 -3.65 -27.61
C GLY A 4 -32.10 -4.90 -27.57
N SER A 5 -31.00 -4.92 -28.30
CA SER A 5 -29.95 -5.95 -28.20
C SER A 5 -28.68 -5.35 -27.62
N TYR A 6 -27.79 -6.19 -27.07
CA TYR A 6 -26.54 -5.73 -26.51
C TYR A 6 -25.33 -6.27 -27.28
N SER A 7 -24.32 -5.44 -27.47
CA SER A 7 -23.03 -5.83 -27.99
C SER A 7 -22.22 -6.52 -26.88
N THR A 8 -22.02 -7.84 -27.00
CA THR A 8 -21.29 -8.64 -26.00
C THR A 8 -19.88 -8.09 -25.74
N SER A 9 -19.18 -7.59 -26.78
CA SER A 9 -17.84 -7.02 -26.63
C SER A 9 -17.83 -5.79 -25.75
N LEU A 10 -18.80 -4.87 -25.91
CA LEU A 10 -18.90 -3.66 -25.08
C LEU A 10 -19.35 -3.99 -23.66
N VAL A 11 -20.18 -5.02 -23.46
CA VAL A 11 -20.53 -5.52 -22.12
C VAL A 11 -19.29 -6.03 -21.39
N VAL A 12 -18.46 -6.83 -22.05
CA VAL A 12 -17.20 -7.33 -21.46
C VAL A 12 -16.24 -6.18 -21.16
N ILE A 13 -16.10 -5.22 -22.08
CA ILE A 13 -15.25 -4.02 -21.84
C ILE A 13 -15.77 -3.22 -20.63
N SER A 14 -17.08 -3.02 -20.51
CA SER A 14 -17.66 -2.31 -19.35
C SER A 14 -17.33 -3.02 -18.03
N LEU A 15 -17.38 -4.35 -18.00
CA LEU A 15 -17.00 -5.15 -16.85
C LEU A 15 -15.50 -4.99 -16.52
N CYS A 16 -14.63 -5.05 -17.52
CA CYS A 16 -13.19 -4.86 -17.32
C CYS A 16 -12.88 -3.46 -16.73
N VAL A 17 -13.53 -2.42 -17.25
CA VAL A 17 -13.39 -1.05 -16.73
C VAL A 17 -13.91 -0.93 -15.29
N ALA A 18 -15.03 -1.57 -14.98
CA ALA A 18 -15.56 -1.61 -13.60
C ALA A 18 -14.60 -2.27 -12.62
N ILE A 19 -14.02 -3.41 -13.00
CA ILE A 19 -13.03 -4.15 -12.18
C ILE A 19 -11.78 -3.28 -11.97
N LEU A 20 -11.29 -2.64 -13.03
CA LEU A 20 -10.11 -1.79 -12.94
C LEU A 20 -10.34 -0.55 -12.07
N ALA A 21 -11.49 0.12 -12.24
CA ALA A 21 -11.87 1.26 -11.40
C ALA A 21 -12.00 0.85 -9.92
N SER A 22 -12.57 -0.34 -9.66
CA SER A 22 -12.68 -0.91 -8.31
C SER A 22 -11.31 -1.22 -7.70
N TYR A 23 -10.39 -1.80 -8.47
CA TYR A 23 -9.01 -2.04 -8.02
C TYR A 23 -8.30 -0.73 -7.68
N THR A 24 -8.41 0.28 -8.54
CA THR A 24 -7.85 1.62 -8.32
C THR A 24 -8.41 2.25 -7.05
N ALA A 25 -9.71 2.09 -6.80
CA ALA A 25 -10.36 2.56 -5.57
C ALA A 25 -9.76 1.94 -4.30
N LEU A 26 -9.57 0.61 -4.31
CA LEU A 26 -9.00 -0.13 -3.19
C LEU A 26 -7.53 0.22 -2.95
N ASP A 27 -6.77 0.45 -4.00
CA ASP A 27 -5.38 0.88 -3.90
C ASP A 27 -5.26 2.29 -3.33
N LEU A 28 -6.06 3.23 -3.83
CA LEU A 28 -6.13 4.60 -3.33
C LEU A 28 -6.57 4.66 -1.85
N ALA A 29 -7.52 3.83 -1.44
CA ALA A 29 -7.92 3.70 -0.03
C ALA A 29 -6.74 3.31 0.87
N GLY A 30 -5.86 2.41 0.40
CA GLY A 30 -4.62 2.04 1.09
C GLY A 30 -3.64 3.20 1.21
N ARG A 31 -3.46 4.00 0.15
CA ARG A 31 -2.58 5.17 0.14
C ARG A 31 -3.08 6.28 1.06
N ILE A 32 -4.39 6.55 1.05
CA ILE A 32 -5.01 7.52 1.94
C ILE A 32 -4.79 7.13 3.40
N ALA A 33 -4.89 5.83 3.73
CA ALA A 33 -4.72 5.34 5.09
C ALA A 33 -3.30 5.55 5.66
N THR A 34 -2.29 5.64 4.79
CA THR A 34 -0.88 5.85 5.18
C THR A 34 -0.42 7.31 5.00
N ALA A 35 -1.17 8.11 4.24
CA ALA A 35 -0.85 9.51 3.96
C ALA A 35 -1.04 10.39 5.21
N LYS A 36 -0.29 11.51 5.28
CA LYS A 36 -0.38 12.50 6.35
C LYS A 36 -0.50 13.92 5.79
N GLY A 37 -1.14 14.79 6.56
CA GLY A 37 -1.24 16.21 6.23
C GLY A 37 -1.92 16.48 4.88
N ARG A 38 -1.36 17.38 4.06
CA ARG A 38 -1.92 17.77 2.75
C ARG A 38 -2.02 16.63 1.73
N ALA A 39 -1.18 15.59 1.87
CA ALA A 39 -1.19 14.45 0.94
C ALA A 39 -2.54 13.69 1.00
N VAL A 40 -3.20 13.63 2.15
CA VAL A 40 -4.53 13.00 2.29
C VAL A 40 -5.54 13.66 1.36
N TYR A 41 -5.61 14.99 1.35
CA TYR A 41 -6.54 15.74 0.49
C TYR A 41 -6.23 15.55 -1.00
N LEU A 42 -4.94 15.53 -1.37
CA LEU A 42 -4.52 15.28 -2.75
C LEU A 42 -4.91 13.87 -3.22
N TRP A 43 -4.74 12.85 -2.37
CA TRP A 43 -5.16 11.48 -2.67
C TRP A 43 -6.69 11.34 -2.74
N ILE A 44 -7.44 12.03 -1.87
CA ILE A 44 -8.91 12.02 -1.92
C ILE A 44 -9.42 12.71 -3.19
N THR A 45 -8.92 13.90 -3.52
CA THR A 45 -9.39 14.64 -4.71
C THR A 45 -8.99 13.97 -6.01
N GLY A 46 -7.73 13.59 -6.18
CA GLY A 46 -7.25 12.85 -7.35
C GLY A 46 -7.94 11.50 -7.50
N GLY A 47 -8.13 10.79 -6.39
CA GLY A 47 -8.85 9.53 -6.33
C GLY A 47 -10.33 9.65 -6.66
N ALA A 48 -11.00 10.71 -6.20
CA ALA A 48 -12.38 11.01 -6.52
C ALA A 48 -12.59 11.19 -8.03
N VAL A 49 -11.68 11.92 -8.68
CA VAL A 49 -11.71 12.12 -10.14
C VAL A 49 -11.47 10.79 -10.86
N ALA A 50 -10.41 10.03 -10.49
CA ALA A 50 -10.07 8.77 -11.15
C ALA A 50 -11.20 7.74 -11.02
N MET A 51 -11.75 7.55 -9.81
CA MET A 51 -12.86 6.64 -9.57
C MET A 51 -14.15 7.09 -10.26
N GLY A 52 -14.50 8.37 -10.12
CA GLY A 52 -15.71 8.94 -10.71
C GLY A 52 -15.71 8.79 -12.23
N VAL A 53 -14.57 9.10 -12.87
CA VAL A 53 -14.39 8.91 -14.32
C VAL A 53 -14.48 7.42 -14.69
N GLY A 54 -13.90 6.52 -13.89
CA GLY A 54 -13.95 5.08 -14.14
C GLY A 54 -15.36 4.50 -14.10
N ILE A 55 -16.14 4.84 -13.05
CA ILE A 55 -17.53 4.40 -12.89
C ILE A 55 -18.42 5.00 -13.99
N TRP A 56 -18.24 6.29 -14.29
CA TRP A 56 -18.93 7.00 -15.36
C TRP A 56 -18.62 6.39 -16.73
N SER A 57 -17.35 6.11 -17.04
CA SER A 57 -16.94 5.47 -18.30
C SER A 57 -17.58 4.10 -18.46
N MET A 58 -17.57 3.27 -17.41
CA MET A 58 -18.25 1.97 -17.41
C MET A 58 -19.74 2.12 -17.75
N HIS A 59 -20.43 3.08 -17.13
CA HIS A 59 -21.86 3.36 -17.39
C HIS A 59 -22.09 3.69 -18.87
N PHE A 60 -21.33 4.61 -19.45
CA PHE A 60 -21.52 5.02 -20.84
C PHE A 60 -21.05 3.96 -21.84
N ILE A 61 -20.03 3.15 -21.55
CA ILE A 61 -19.72 1.95 -22.34
C ILE A 61 -20.90 0.98 -22.35
N GLY A 62 -21.54 0.78 -21.19
CA GLY A 62 -22.76 -0.03 -21.07
C GLY A 62 -23.94 0.55 -21.85
N MET A 63 -24.08 1.88 -21.86
CA MET A 63 -25.07 2.58 -22.70
C MET A 63 -24.81 2.39 -24.20
N LEU A 64 -23.56 2.50 -24.62
CA LEU A 64 -23.13 2.26 -26.01
C LEU A 64 -23.26 0.78 -26.44
N ALA A 65 -23.28 -0.15 -25.47
CA ALA A 65 -23.56 -1.55 -25.74
C ALA A 65 -25.01 -1.77 -26.17
N LEU A 66 -25.96 -0.93 -25.76
CA LEU A 66 -27.38 -1.03 -26.14
C LEU A 66 -27.56 -0.61 -27.61
N ARG A 67 -28.14 -1.48 -28.41
CA ARG A 67 -28.51 -1.26 -29.80
C ARG A 67 -30.01 -1.13 -29.92
N LEU A 68 -30.45 0.04 -30.32
CA LEU A 68 -31.83 0.35 -30.67
C LEU A 68 -31.96 0.59 -32.19
N PRO A 69 -33.17 0.52 -32.77
CA PRO A 69 -33.35 0.67 -34.23
C PRO A 69 -33.21 2.15 -34.71
N PHE A 70 -32.70 3.03 -33.87
CA PHE A 70 -32.41 4.44 -34.17
C PHE A 70 -31.07 4.87 -33.56
N ALA A 71 -30.53 5.97 -34.07
CA ALA A 71 -29.29 6.54 -33.57
C ALA A 71 -29.45 7.08 -32.14
N LEU A 72 -28.48 6.77 -31.25
CA LEU A 72 -28.39 7.32 -29.90
C LEU A 72 -27.43 8.50 -29.88
N GLY A 73 -27.77 9.51 -29.09
CA GLY A 73 -26.94 10.64 -28.75
C GLY A 73 -27.12 11.02 -27.28
N PHE A 74 -26.28 11.88 -26.78
CA PHE A 74 -26.28 12.27 -25.36
C PHE A 74 -26.08 13.78 -25.24
N GLU A 75 -26.96 14.45 -24.49
CA GLU A 75 -26.86 15.89 -24.24
C GLU A 75 -25.64 16.17 -23.35
N VAL A 76 -24.76 17.07 -23.79
CA VAL A 76 -23.45 17.35 -23.15
C VAL A 76 -23.62 17.81 -21.71
N GLY A 77 -24.53 18.72 -21.42
CA GLY A 77 -24.74 19.29 -20.08
C GLY A 77 -25.13 18.22 -19.07
N ILE A 78 -26.11 17.37 -19.42
CA ILE A 78 -26.60 16.30 -18.55
C ILE A 78 -25.49 15.20 -18.37
N THR A 79 -24.77 14.92 -19.43
CA THR A 79 -23.64 13.95 -19.42
C THR A 79 -22.54 14.40 -18.47
N LEU A 80 -22.13 15.68 -18.53
CA LEU A 80 -21.13 16.24 -17.61
C LEU A 80 -21.66 16.35 -16.18
N PHE A 81 -22.95 16.63 -16.01
CA PHE A 81 -23.57 16.64 -14.68
C PHE A 81 -23.57 15.24 -14.05
N SER A 82 -23.83 14.19 -14.84
CA SER A 82 -23.71 12.81 -14.35
C SER A 82 -22.28 12.47 -13.92
N LEU A 83 -21.26 12.94 -14.66
CA LEU A 83 -19.85 12.80 -14.27
C LEU A 83 -19.55 13.48 -12.93
N LEU A 84 -20.06 14.71 -12.74
CA LEU A 84 -19.89 15.43 -11.47
C LEU A 84 -20.47 14.65 -10.29
N ILE A 85 -21.67 14.07 -10.44
CA ILE A 85 -22.29 13.21 -9.43
C ILE A 85 -21.35 12.00 -9.11
N ALA A 86 -20.80 11.34 -10.13
CA ALA A 86 -19.87 10.22 -9.94
C ALA A 86 -18.63 10.64 -9.16
N VAL A 87 -18.03 11.78 -9.49
CA VAL A 87 -16.83 12.31 -8.82
C VAL A 87 -17.13 12.66 -7.35
N LEU A 88 -18.23 13.34 -7.09
CA LEU A 88 -18.63 13.70 -5.72
C LEU A 88 -18.93 12.46 -4.86
N SER A 89 -19.64 11.48 -5.40
CA SER A 89 -19.94 10.23 -4.73
C SER A 89 -18.66 9.43 -4.42
N SER A 90 -17.72 9.39 -5.36
CA SER A 90 -16.43 8.75 -5.19
C SER A 90 -15.56 9.47 -4.13
N GLY A 91 -15.56 10.81 -4.13
CA GLY A 91 -14.87 11.61 -3.12
C GLY A 91 -15.42 11.38 -1.71
N PHE A 92 -16.75 11.32 -1.59
CA PHE A 92 -17.42 10.99 -0.33
C PHE A 92 -17.04 9.60 0.16
N ALA A 93 -17.01 8.58 -0.72
CA ALA A 93 -16.60 7.23 -0.37
C ALA A 93 -15.15 7.19 0.16
N LEU A 94 -14.20 7.82 -0.56
CA LEU A 94 -12.79 7.89 -0.13
C LEU A 94 -12.62 8.65 1.18
N TRP A 95 -13.35 9.75 1.36
CA TRP A 95 -13.37 10.49 2.62
C TRP A 95 -13.87 9.62 3.77
N LEU A 96 -14.94 8.86 3.57
CA LEU A 96 -15.50 7.99 4.61
C LEU A 96 -14.53 6.85 4.97
N VAL A 97 -13.91 6.22 3.97
CA VAL A 97 -12.90 5.17 4.16
C VAL A 97 -11.63 5.70 4.84
N SER A 98 -11.33 6.99 4.72
CA SER A 98 -10.19 7.63 5.39
C SER A 98 -10.35 7.78 6.91
N GLN A 99 -11.57 7.68 7.42
CA GLN A 99 -11.85 7.85 8.85
C GLN A 99 -11.13 6.80 9.70
N PRO A 100 -10.69 7.12 10.93
CA PRO A 100 -9.99 6.16 11.81
C PRO A 100 -10.83 4.94 12.15
N ARG A 101 -12.13 5.12 12.32
CA ARG A 101 -13.13 4.09 12.63
C ARG A 101 -14.32 4.25 11.70
N LEU A 102 -14.95 3.13 11.36
CA LEU A 102 -16.17 3.10 10.55
C LEU A 102 -17.23 2.30 11.32
N PRO A 103 -17.96 2.92 12.26
CA PRO A 103 -19.03 2.24 12.97
C PRO A 103 -20.18 1.89 12.01
N VAL A 104 -20.98 0.87 12.37
CA VAL A 104 -22.02 0.31 11.51
C VAL A 104 -23.02 1.37 11.03
N TRP A 105 -23.39 2.33 11.87
CA TRP A 105 -24.30 3.39 11.47
C TRP A 105 -23.71 4.33 10.39
N GLN A 106 -22.40 4.64 10.46
CA GLN A 106 -21.70 5.43 9.41
C GLN A 106 -21.59 4.62 8.12
N LEU A 107 -21.32 3.31 8.23
CA LEU A 107 -21.32 2.42 7.08
C LEU A 107 -22.68 2.38 6.40
N ALA A 108 -23.77 2.22 7.18
CA ALA A 108 -25.14 2.20 6.66
C ALA A 108 -25.54 3.53 6.00
N PHE A 109 -25.25 4.66 6.66
CA PHE A 109 -25.46 5.98 6.09
C PHE A 109 -24.62 6.19 4.82
N GLY A 110 -23.36 5.82 4.86
CA GLY A 110 -22.45 5.88 3.71
C GLY A 110 -22.93 5.03 2.54
N ALA A 111 -23.46 3.83 2.81
CA ALA A 111 -24.05 2.97 1.80
C ALA A 111 -25.26 3.60 1.12
N LEU A 112 -26.14 4.24 1.90
CA LEU A 112 -27.31 4.95 1.38
C LEU A 112 -26.91 6.16 0.50
N VAL A 113 -26.01 7.01 0.99
CA VAL A 113 -25.56 8.21 0.25
C VAL A 113 -24.81 7.81 -1.01
N MET A 114 -23.89 6.85 -0.93
CA MET A 114 -23.14 6.39 -2.09
C MET A 114 -24.02 5.66 -3.10
N GLY A 115 -24.94 4.79 -2.62
CA GLY A 115 -25.89 4.08 -3.45
C GLY A 115 -26.84 5.04 -4.18
N ALA A 116 -27.37 6.05 -3.48
CA ALA A 116 -28.16 7.12 -4.08
C ALA A 116 -27.36 7.92 -5.12
N GLY A 117 -26.08 8.23 -4.85
CA GLY A 117 -25.21 8.93 -5.79
C GLY A 117 -24.96 8.11 -7.07
N ILE A 118 -24.66 6.80 -6.94
CA ILE A 118 -24.45 5.91 -8.09
C ILE A 118 -25.74 5.76 -8.91
N ALA A 119 -26.89 5.56 -8.26
CA ALA A 119 -28.19 5.49 -8.94
C ALA A 119 -28.51 6.83 -9.63
N SER A 120 -28.29 7.95 -8.96
CA SER A 120 -28.51 9.30 -9.55
C SER A 120 -27.63 9.50 -10.78
N MET A 121 -26.35 9.12 -10.74
CA MET A 121 -25.44 9.18 -11.89
C MET A 121 -25.98 8.34 -13.05
N HIS A 122 -26.39 7.08 -12.78
CA HIS A 122 -26.93 6.17 -13.79
C HIS A 122 -28.17 6.73 -14.46
N TYR A 123 -29.20 7.12 -13.70
CA TYR A 123 -30.46 7.61 -14.25
C TYR A 123 -30.35 9.00 -14.88
N THR A 124 -29.44 9.86 -14.37
CA THR A 124 -29.09 11.12 -15.03
C THR A 124 -28.41 10.85 -16.38
N GLY A 125 -27.50 9.86 -16.45
CA GLY A 125 -26.89 9.43 -17.70
C GLY A 125 -27.91 8.89 -18.72
N MET A 126 -28.90 8.13 -18.25
CA MET A 126 -30.04 7.69 -19.08
C MET A 126 -30.86 8.87 -19.60
N ALA A 127 -31.14 9.87 -18.75
CA ALA A 127 -31.88 11.05 -19.12
C ALA A 127 -31.17 11.92 -20.19
N ALA A 128 -29.84 11.81 -20.28
CA ALA A 128 -29.05 12.50 -21.31
C ALA A 128 -29.41 12.13 -22.74
N MET A 129 -30.06 10.97 -22.98
CA MET A 129 -30.59 10.60 -24.30
C MET A 129 -31.75 11.48 -24.81
N ARG A 130 -32.45 12.17 -23.91
CA ARG A 130 -33.60 13.04 -24.28
C ARG A 130 -34.63 12.30 -25.11
N MET A 131 -35.05 11.12 -24.63
CA MET A 131 -36.01 10.27 -25.34
C MET A 131 -37.40 10.94 -25.43
N THR A 132 -38.04 10.80 -26.58
CA THR A 132 -39.41 11.24 -26.80
C THR A 132 -40.20 10.10 -27.47
N PRO A 133 -41.28 9.59 -26.83
CA PRO A 133 -41.70 9.87 -25.46
C PRO A 133 -40.64 9.46 -24.44
N GLY A 134 -40.73 9.97 -23.21
CA GLY A 134 -39.76 9.68 -22.15
C GLY A 134 -39.62 8.19 -21.86
N ILE A 135 -38.51 7.82 -21.21
CA ILE A 135 -38.27 6.42 -20.81
C ILE A 135 -39.25 6.08 -19.67
N ASP A 136 -40.01 5.02 -19.84
CA ASP A 136 -40.81 4.41 -18.79
C ASP A 136 -39.93 3.34 -18.07
N TYR A 137 -40.06 3.22 -16.76
CA TYR A 137 -39.28 2.29 -15.96
C TYR A 137 -40.16 1.25 -15.29
N ASP A 138 -39.85 -0.02 -15.46
CA ASP A 138 -40.45 -1.08 -14.68
C ASP A 138 -40.16 -0.85 -13.17
N PRO A 139 -41.21 -0.68 -12.34
CA PRO A 139 -41.02 -0.32 -10.93
C PRO A 139 -40.22 -1.37 -10.14
N THR A 140 -40.39 -2.66 -10.49
CA THR A 140 -39.71 -3.77 -9.81
C THR A 140 -38.23 -3.78 -10.09
N LEU A 141 -37.83 -3.71 -11.38
CA LEU A 141 -36.43 -3.68 -11.78
C LEU A 141 -35.75 -2.37 -11.40
N PHE A 142 -36.47 -1.25 -11.45
CA PHE A 142 -36.00 0.04 -10.95
C PHE A 142 -35.68 -0.05 -9.45
N GLY A 143 -36.63 -0.53 -8.63
CA GLY A 143 -36.43 -0.73 -7.20
C GLY A 143 -35.27 -1.71 -6.91
N ALA A 144 -35.18 -2.82 -7.67
CA ALA A 144 -34.09 -3.78 -7.54
C ALA A 144 -32.71 -3.13 -7.82
N SER A 145 -32.60 -2.28 -8.85
CA SER A 145 -31.35 -1.57 -9.15
C SER A 145 -30.91 -0.63 -8.01
N LEU A 146 -31.86 0.04 -7.37
CA LEU A 146 -31.58 0.89 -6.21
C LEU A 146 -31.09 0.09 -5.00
N VAL A 147 -31.72 -1.06 -4.73
CA VAL A 147 -31.31 -1.97 -3.66
C VAL A 147 -29.89 -2.50 -3.93
N ILE A 148 -29.62 -2.94 -5.16
CA ILE A 148 -28.28 -3.39 -5.56
C ILE A 148 -27.27 -2.24 -5.37
N ALA A 149 -27.61 -1.01 -5.77
CA ALA A 149 -26.73 0.15 -5.59
C ALA A 149 -26.33 0.36 -4.12
N VAL A 150 -27.32 0.32 -3.21
CA VAL A 150 -27.07 0.52 -1.77
C VAL A 150 -26.27 -0.63 -1.16
N VAL A 151 -26.66 -1.88 -1.44
CA VAL A 151 -25.99 -3.08 -0.89
C VAL A 151 -24.55 -3.17 -1.42
N ALA A 152 -24.37 -2.98 -2.73
CA ALA A 152 -23.03 -2.98 -3.34
C ALA A 152 -22.13 -1.85 -2.79
N SER A 153 -22.70 -0.66 -2.56
CA SER A 153 -21.99 0.47 -1.95
C SER A 153 -21.55 0.18 -0.52
N GLY A 154 -22.43 -0.44 0.29
CA GLY A 154 -22.10 -0.85 1.66
C GLY A 154 -20.99 -1.91 1.69
N ALA A 155 -21.09 -2.92 0.82
CA ALA A 155 -20.05 -3.94 0.67
C ALA A 155 -18.73 -3.33 0.22
N ALA A 156 -18.74 -2.43 -0.78
CA ALA A 156 -17.55 -1.76 -1.29
C ALA A 156 -16.86 -0.90 -0.21
N LEU A 157 -17.63 -0.12 0.56
CA LEU A 157 -17.10 0.68 1.67
C LEU A 157 -16.47 -0.20 2.76
N TRP A 158 -17.15 -1.28 3.13
CA TRP A 158 -16.65 -2.23 4.12
C TRP A 158 -15.36 -2.92 3.65
N ILE A 159 -15.33 -3.41 2.42
CA ILE A 159 -14.15 -4.03 1.79
C ILE A 159 -12.99 -3.04 1.74
N ALA A 160 -13.23 -1.83 1.23
CA ALA A 160 -12.19 -0.81 1.11
C ALA A 160 -11.62 -0.40 2.47
N PHE A 161 -12.49 -0.28 3.49
CA PHE A 161 -12.05 0.04 4.85
C PHE A 161 -11.18 -1.07 5.46
N ASN A 162 -11.52 -2.34 5.26
CA ASN A 162 -10.77 -3.48 5.79
C ASN A 162 -9.46 -3.72 5.02
N LEU A 163 -9.47 -3.58 3.68
CA LEU A 163 -8.29 -3.81 2.82
C LEU A 163 -7.37 -2.58 2.68
N ARG A 164 -7.65 -1.47 3.38
CA ARG A 164 -6.77 -0.27 3.34
C ARG A 164 -5.44 -0.45 4.06
N ARG A 165 -5.34 -1.42 5.00
CA ARG A 165 -4.09 -1.72 5.72
C ARG A 165 -3.21 -2.64 4.89
N ASN A 166 -1.91 -2.37 4.90
CA ASN A 166 -0.93 -3.25 4.25
C ASN A 166 -0.72 -4.49 5.12
N THR A 167 -1.21 -5.63 4.63
CA THR A 167 -1.02 -6.95 5.22
C THR A 167 -0.40 -7.87 4.17
N PRO A 168 0.27 -8.97 4.57
CA PRO A 168 0.66 -10.00 3.62
C PRO A 168 -0.54 -10.40 2.75
N TYR A 169 -0.33 -10.54 1.43
CA TYR A 169 -1.38 -10.89 0.44
C TYR A 169 -2.47 -9.83 0.17
N VAL A 170 -2.37 -8.59 0.72
CA VAL A 170 -3.39 -7.55 0.51
C VAL A 170 -3.62 -7.24 -0.99
N ARG A 171 -2.58 -7.32 -1.83
CA ARG A 171 -2.70 -7.10 -3.28
C ARG A 171 -3.60 -8.15 -3.94
N LEU A 172 -3.44 -9.41 -3.58
CA LEU A 172 -4.29 -10.50 -4.09
C LEU A 172 -5.73 -10.34 -3.60
N ALA A 173 -5.91 -9.99 -2.31
CA ALA A 173 -7.23 -9.72 -1.74
C ALA A 173 -7.92 -8.52 -2.41
N ARG A 174 -7.18 -7.42 -2.70
CA ARG A 174 -7.71 -6.29 -3.48
C ARG A 174 -8.11 -6.71 -4.90
N GLY A 175 -7.31 -7.56 -5.55
CA GLY A 175 -7.66 -8.10 -6.88
C GLY A 175 -8.98 -8.86 -6.88
N GLY A 176 -9.15 -9.81 -5.97
CA GLY A 176 -10.40 -10.57 -5.79
C GLY A 176 -11.59 -9.67 -5.43
N ALA A 177 -11.40 -8.73 -4.50
CA ALA A 177 -12.41 -7.76 -4.10
C ALA A 177 -12.83 -6.84 -5.27
N ALA A 178 -11.88 -6.41 -6.10
CA ALA A 178 -12.16 -5.60 -7.29
C ALA A 178 -13.06 -6.33 -8.30
N VAL A 179 -12.86 -7.63 -8.48
CA VAL A 179 -13.73 -8.45 -9.34
C VAL A 179 -15.16 -8.47 -8.79
N VAL A 180 -15.33 -8.74 -7.49
CA VAL A 180 -16.65 -8.76 -6.84
C VAL A 180 -17.34 -7.41 -6.94
N MET A 181 -16.62 -6.32 -6.65
CA MET A 181 -17.15 -4.95 -6.76
C MET A 181 -17.50 -4.60 -8.21
N GLY A 182 -16.65 -4.95 -9.16
CA GLY A 182 -16.90 -4.69 -10.59
C GLY A 182 -18.15 -5.40 -11.08
N VAL A 183 -18.35 -6.68 -10.70
CA VAL A 183 -19.56 -7.44 -11.02
C VAL A 183 -20.80 -6.79 -10.40
N ALA A 184 -20.72 -6.34 -9.14
CA ALA A 184 -21.83 -5.68 -8.46
C ALA A 184 -22.23 -4.34 -9.13
N ILE A 185 -21.24 -3.53 -9.55
CA ILE A 185 -21.47 -2.27 -10.27
C ILE A 185 -22.15 -2.53 -11.62
N VAL A 186 -21.63 -3.49 -12.39
CA VAL A 186 -22.21 -3.90 -13.68
C VAL A 186 -23.61 -4.49 -13.51
N GLY A 187 -23.79 -5.30 -12.45
CA GLY A 187 -25.10 -5.86 -12.08
C GLY A 187 -26.15 -4.77 -11.84
N MET A 188 -25.81 -3.71 -11.08
CA MET A 188 -26.68 -2.57 -10.89
C MET A 188 -27.00 -1.86 -12.22
N HIS A 189 -25.97 -1.58 -13.00
CA HIS A 189 -26.13 -0.88 -14.29
C HIS A 189 -27.07 -1.62 -15.24
N TYR A 190 -26.82 -2.91 -15.49
CA TYR A 190 -27.68 -3.68 -16.42
C TYR A 190 -29.05 -4.01 -15.85
N THR A 191 -29.24 -4.07 -14.53
CA THR A 191 -30.57 -4.14 -13.92
C THR A 191 -31.33 -2.84 -14.17
N GLY A 192 -30.68 -1.67 -14.02
CA GLY A 192 -31.27 -0.37 -14.33
C GLY A 192 -31.59 -0.20 -15.83
N MET A 193 -30.71 -0.72 -16.70
CA MET A 193 -30.96 -0.77 -18.14
C MET A 193 -32.15 -1.68 -18.51
N ALA A 194 -32.28 -2.82 -17.86
CA ALA A 194 -33.40 -3.74 -18.06
C ALA A 194 -34.73 -3.15 -17.55
N ALA A 195 -34.69 -2.24 -16.58
CA ALA A 195 -35.87 -1.51 -16.12
C ALA A 195 -36.39 -0.53 -17.19
N ALA A 196 -35.54 -0.04 -18.09
CA ALA A 196 -35.91 0.98 -19.09
C ALA A 196 -36.75 0.38 -20.22
N ARG A 197 -37.95 0.92 -20.41
CA ARG A 197 -38.91 0.55 -21.45
C ARG A 197 -39.04 1.69 -22.47
N PHE A 198 -38.80 1.35 -23.75
CA PHE A 198 -38.89 2.29 -24.85
C PHE A 198 -40.18 2.04 -25.62
N ALA A 199 -41.01 3.07 -25.79
CA ALA A 199 -42.24 2.95 -26.54
C ALA A 199 -41.96 2.77 -28.05
N ASP A 200 -42.90 2.15 -28.76
CA ASP A 200 -42.81 2.08 -30.21
C ASP A 200 -42.91 3.51 -30.83
N GLY A 201 -42.04 3.80 -31.79
CA GLY A 201 -41.91 5.12 -32.37
C GLY A 201 -41.07 6.13 -31.55
N SER A 202 -40.44 5.70 -30.45
CA SER A 202 -39.50 6.53 -29.73
C SER A 202 -38.32 6.98 -30.60
N PHE A 203 -37.88 8.22 -30.38
CA PHE A 203 -36.66 8.76 -31.00
C PHE A 203 -35.80 9.46 -29.93
N CYS A 204 -34.49 9.51 -30.21
CA CYS A 204 -33.52 10.16 -29.35
C CYS A 204 -33.33 11.62 -29.76
N GLY A 205 -33.84 12.54 -28.97
CA GLY A 205 -33.72 13.99 -29.25
C GLY A 205 -32.28 14.50 -29.24
N ALA A 206 -31.42 13.91 -28.39
CA ALA A 206 -30.01 14.25 -28.33
C ALA A 206 -29.19 13.74 -29.52
N ALA A 207 -29.73 12.88 -30.36
CA ALA A 207 -29.01 12.36 -31.55
C ALA A 207 -28.73 13.46 -32.59
N LEU A 208 -29.54 14.53 -32.61
CA LEU A 208 -29.43 15.65 -33.55
C LEU A 208 -28.54 16.78 -33.04
N THR A 209 -28.49 16.99 -31.71
CA THR A 209 -27.88 18.21 -31.12
C THR A 209 -26.77 17.88 -30.08
N GLY A 210 -26.71 16.66 -29.62
CA GLY A 210 -25.77 16.20 -28.58
C GLY A 210 -24.50 15.56 -29.13
N LEU A 211 -23.77 14.92 -28.22
CA LEU A 211 -22.67 14.04 -28.61
C LEU A 211 -23.25 12.87 -29.41
N SER A 212 -22.90 12.82 -30.69
CA SER A 212 -23.19 11.63 -31.50
C SER A 212 -22.47 10.40 -30.95
N GLY A 213 -22.92 9.20 -31.31
CA GLY A 213 -22.27 7.96 -30.88
C GLY A 213 -20.74 8.03 -31.02
N LYS A 214 -20.23 8.51 -32.18
CA LYS A 214 -18.77 8.65 -32.41
C LYS A 214 -18.09 9.66 -31.45
N GLY A 215 -18.74 10.76 -31.09
CA GLY A 215 -18.18 11.74 -30.15
C GLY A 215 -18.10 11.18 -28.73
N LEU A 216 -19.14 10.46 -28.31
CA LEU A 216 -19.16 9.79 -27.01
C LEU A 216 -18.17 8.61 -26.98
N ASP A 217 -18.08 7.80 -28.05
CA ASP A 217 -17.10 6.72 -28.18
C ASP A 217 -15.67 7.23 -27.91
N ASN A 218 -15.30 8.36 -28.55
CA ASN A 218 -14.00 8.98 -28.37
C ASN A 218 -13.80 9.48 -26.93
N LEU A 219 -14.77 10.16 -26.35
CA LEU A 219 -14.69 10.66 -24.99
C LEU A 219 -14.53 9.52 -23.98
N VAL A 220 -15.35 8.48 -24.11
CA VAL A 220 -15.29 7.29 -23.25
C VAL A 220 -13.98 6.54 -23.44
N LEU A 221 -13.50 6.40 -24.68
CA LEU A 221 -12.20 5.77 -24.97
C LEU A 221 -11.05 6.52 -24.31
N VAL A 222 -10.99 7.85 -24.48
CA VAL A 222 -9.94 8.70 -23.88
C VAL A 222 -9.99 8.64 -22.36
N THR A 223 -11.16 8.74 -21.76
CA THR A 223 -11.31 8.69 -20.29
C THR A 223 -10.98 7.31 -19.73
N SER A 224 -11.39 6.24 -20.39
CA SER A 224 -11.03 4.87 -19.99
C SER A 224 -9.52 4.61 -20.09
N LEU A 225 -8.89 5.09 -21.17
CA LEU A 225 -7.44 5.02 -21.35
C LEU A 225 -6.71 5.84 -20.26
N ALA A 226 -7.21 7.02 -19.92
CA ALA A 226 -6.63 7.84 -18.85
C ALA A 226 -6.68 7.11 -17.49
N VAL A 227 -7.80 6.47 -17.15
CA VAL A 227 -7.92 5.66 -15.92
C VAL A 227 -6.93 4.50 -15.92
N LEU A 228 -6.80 3.79 -17.05
CA LEU A 228 -5.81 2.72 -17.24
C LEU A 228 -4.38 3.20 -17.03
N VAL A 229 -4.03 4.32 -17.64
CA VAL A 229 -2.70 4.93 -17.52
C VAL A 229 -2.41 5.35 -16.06
N ILE A 230 -3.38 5.97 -15.39
CA ILE A 230 -3.23 6.36 -13.99
C ILE A 230 -3.03 5.11 -13.11
N ALA A 231 -3.84 4.06 -13.29
CA ALA A 231 -3.72 2.82 -12.54
C ALA A 231 -2.35 2.14 -12.78
N LEU A 232 -1.88 2.12 -14.03
CA LEU A 232 -0.57 1.56 -14.37
C LEU A 232 0.57 2.38 -13.77
N LEU A 233 0.54 3.71 -13.92
CA LEU A 233 1.56 4.61 -13.36
C LEU A 233 1.65 4.47 -11.84
N THR A 234 0.51 4.45 -11.16
CA THR A 234 0.49 4.28 -9.71
C THR A 234 1.06 2.92 -9.30
N SER A 235 0.71 1.84 -9.99
CA SER A 235 1.24 0.50 -9.74
C SER A 235 2.76 0.41 -9.95
N VAL A 236 3.27 1.00 -11.04
CA VAL A 236 4.71 1.02 -11.34
C VAL A 236 5.47 1.86 -10.32
N LEU A 237 4.93 3.02 -9.94
CA LEU A 237 5.56 3.89 -8.92
C LEU A 237 5.65 3.19 -7.57
N ASP A 238 4.62 2.46 -7.16
CA ASP A 238 4.65 1.68 -5.91
C ASP A 238 5.71 0.59 -5.95
N ALA A 239 5.75 -0.20 -7.02
CA ALA A 239 6.74 -1.25 -7.16
C ALA A 239 8.17 -0.69 -7.07
N ARG A 240 8.41 0.49 -7.68
CA ARG A 240 9.72 1.17 -7.62
C ARG A 240 10.03 1.72 -6.22
N LEU A 241 9.04 2.29 -5.54
CA LEU A 241 9.22 2.82 -4.18
C LEU A 241 9.52 1.69 -3.19
N GLU A 242 8.77 0.58 -3.26
CA GLU A 242 9.03 -0.60 -2.41
C GLU A 242 10.44 -1.17 -2.64
N ALA A 243 10.85 -1.33 -3.90
CA ALA A 243 12.18 -1.81 -4.22
C ALA A 243 13.28 -0.89 -3.66
N ARG A 244 13.11 0.43 -3.79
CA ARG A 244 14.06 1.41 -3.24
C ARG A 244 14.11 1.40 -1.72
N THR A 245 12.95 1.32 -1.06
CA THR A 245 12.90 1.29 0.41
C THR A 245 13.52 0.02 0.97
N ALA A 246 13.36 -1.13 0.32
CA ALA A 246 14.03 -2.37 0.70
C ALA A 246 15.56 -2.25 0.63
N VAL A 247 16.10 -1.75 -0.49
CA VAL A 247 17.55 -1.55 -0.66
C VAL A 247 18.11 -0.56 0.36
N LEU A 248 17.39 0.53 0.65
CA LEU A 248 17.81 1.51 1.66
C LEU A 248 17.81 0.93 3.07
N ALA A 249 16.80 0.11 3.40
CA ALA A 249 16.72 -0.56 4.70
C ALA A 249 17.89 -1.53 4.90
N ASP A 250 18.24 -2.33 3.88
CA ASP A 250 19.37 -3.24 3.92
C ASP A 250 20.69 -2.47 4.06
N SER A 251 20.89 -1.40 3.28
CA SER A 251 22.09 -0.55 3.36
C SER A 251 22.23 0.09 4.74
N LEU A 252 21.13 0.59 5.31
CA LEU A 252 21.13 1.18 6.65
C LEU A 252 21.48 0.14 7.73
N THR A 253 20.97 -1.08 7.60
CA THR A 253 21.26 -2.17 8.53
C THR A 253 22.73 -2.52 8.49
N LEU A 254 23.31 -2.69 7.31
CA LEU A 254 24.75 -2.96 7.14
C LEU A 254 25.62 -1.82 7.69
N ALA A 255 25.30 -0.57 7.36
CA ALA A 255 26.03 0.59 7.87
C ALA A 255 25.95 0.68 9.41
N ASN A 256 24.81 0.37 10.00
CA ASN A 256 24.64 0.38 11.45
C ASN A 256 25.42 -0.75 12.13
N GLN A 257 25.47 -1.93 11.51
CA GLN A 257 26.31 -3.03 12.00
C GLN A 257 27.81 -2.67 11.96
N GLU A 258 28.27 -2.07 10.86
CA GLU A 258 29.65 -1.62 10.72
C GLU A 258 29.99 -0.53 11.74
N LEU A 259 29.13 0.48 11.91
CA LEU A 259 29.31 1.51 12.93
C LEU A 259 29.35 0.92 14.34
N THR A 260 28.50 -0.05 14.65
CA THR A 260 28.50 -0.72 15.94
C THR A 260 29.78 -1.51 16.16
N HIS A 261 30.26 -2.20 15.11
CA HIS A 261 31.52 -2.92 15.18
C HIS A 261 32.71 -1.99 15.42
N LEU A 262 32.78 -0.88 14.67
CA LEU A 262 33.83 0.15 14.84
C LEU A 262 33.79 0.81 16.23
N ALA A 263 32.60 1.03 16.79
CA ALA A 263 32.43 1.66 18.09
C ALA A 263 32.82 0.74 19.26
N LEU A 264 32.70 -0.58 19.08
CA LEU A 264 32.83 -1.57 20.15
C LEU A 264 34.07 -2.47 20.05
N HIS A 265 34.81 -2.44 18.91
CA HIS A 265 35.95 -3.30 18.70
C HIS A 265 37.22 -2.49 18.34
N ASP A 266 38.37 -3.02 18.69
CA ASP A 266 39.68 -2.51 18.28
C ASP A 266 39.95 -2.85 16.79
N MET A 267 40.24 -1.86 15.99
CA MET A 267 40.41 -1.99 14.54
C MET A 267 41.63 -2.83 14.13
N LEU A 268 42.62 -2.95 14.99
CA LEU A 268 43.82 -3.70 14.67
C LEU A 268 43.64 -5.20 14.92
N THR A 269 43.08 -5.54 16.09
CA THR A 269 43.01 -6.95 16.58
C THR A 269 41.62 -7.58 16.38
N GLY A 270 40.58 -6.75 16.13
CA GLY A 270 39.18 -7.20 16.09
C GLY A 270 38.58 -7.57 17.46
N LEU A 271 39.38 -7.46 18.53
CA LEU A 271 38.93 -7.72 19.90
C LEU A 271 37.96 -6.60 20.40
N PRO A 272 37.15 -6.86 21.42
CA PRO A 272 36.46 -5.84 22.16
C PRO A 272 37.37 -4.66 22.54
N ASN A 273 36.91 -3.46 22.34
CA ASN A 273 37.63 -2.27 22.78
C ASN A 273 37.26 -1.89 24.23
N ARG A 274 37.83 -0.81 24.74
CA ARG A 274 37.59 -0.29 26.09
C ARG A 274 36.09 -0.05 26.38
N THR A 275 35.31 0.39 25.37
CA THR A 275 33.88 0.67 25.53
C THR A 275 33.07 -0.62 25.72
N LEU A 276 33.30 -1.62 24.88
CA LEU A 276 32.63 -2.92 25.01
C LEU A 276 33.06 -3.65 26.30
N LEU A 277 34.35 -3.55 26.69
CA LEU A 277 34.82 -4.11 27.95
C LEU A 277 34.08 -3.49 29.15
N ALA A 278 33.91 -2.16 29.19
CA ALA A 278 33.19 -1.50 30.27
C ALA A 278 31.73 -1.98 30.37
N ASP A 279 31.05 -2.15 29.24
CA ASP A 279 29.70 -2.71 29.20
C ASP A 279 29.66 -4.15 29.74
N ARG A 280 30.62 -5.00 29.34
CA ARG A 280 30.73 -6.38 29.83
C ARG A 280 31.03 -6.47 31.33
N ILE A 281 31.84 -5.57 31.85
CA ILE A 281 32.09 -5.47 33.32
C ILE A 281 30.79 -5.11 34.05
N GLN A 282 30.01 -4.16 33.54
CA GLN A 282 28.73 -3.80 34.15
C GLN A 282 27.74 -4.96 34.13
N GLN A 283 27.64 -5.68 33.03
CA GLN A 283 26.84 -6.91 32.93
C GLN A 283 27.30 -7.97 33.93
N GLY A 284 28.62 -8.15 34.09
CA GLY A 284 29.22 -9.08 35.09
C GLY A 284 28.84 -8.70 36.50
N ILE A 285 28.91 -7.41 36.87
CA ILE A 285 28.53 -6.94 38.20
C ILE A 285 27.03 -7.23 38.48
N GLN A 286 26.15 -6.99 37.48
CA GLN A 286 24.73 -7.31 37.62
C GLN A 286 24.49 -8.80 37.82
N ALA A 287 25.14 -9.63 37.00
CA ALA A 287 25.01 -11.08 37.08
C ALA A 287 25.47 -11.66 38.45
N VAL A 288 26.57 -11.14 39.00
CA VAL A 288 27.05 -11.50 40.36
C VAL A 288 26.08 -11.07 41.45
N ASN A 289 25.51 -9.88 41.37
CA ASN A 289 24.51 -9.39 42.31
C ASN A 289 23.22 -10.25 42.30
N GLU A 290 22.81 -10.75 41.17
CA GLU A 290 21.57 -11.54 41.02
C GLU A 290 21.73 -13.01 41.30
N ARG A 291 22.87 -13.62 40.90
CA ARG A 291 23.08 -15.08 40.92
C ARG A 291 24.17 -15.54 41.88
N GLY A 292 24.93 -14.62 42.46
CA GLY A 292 26.14 -14.90 43.20
C GLY A 292 27.31 -15.23 42.28
N GLY A 293 28.43 -15.66 42.86
CA GLY A 293 29.70 -15.91 42.16
C GLY A 293 30.64 -14.73 42.20
N CYS A 294 31.65 -14.73 41.38
CA CYS A 294 32.64 -13.67 41.23
C CYS A 294 33.15 -13.62 39.78
N PHE A 295 33.86 -12.56 39.43
CA PHE A 295 34.62 -12.48 38.19
C PHE A 295 36.03 -11.97 38.47
N ALA A 296 36.99 -12.31 37.63
CA ALA A 296 38.32 -11.74 37.65
C ALA A 296 38.50 -10.79 36.46
N LEU A 297 39.24 -9.71 36.73
CA LEU A 297 39.72 -8.79 35.71
C LEU A 297 41.25 -8.84 35.72
N MET A 298 41.84 -9.34 34.61
CA MET A 298 43.27 -9.47 34.47
C MET A 298 43.79 -8.48 33.45
N PHE A 299 44.79 -7.69 33.85
CA PHE A 299 45.50 -6.79 32.97
C PHE A 299 46.74 -7.48 32.45
N ILE A 300 46.93 -7.47 31.12
CA ILE A 300 48.02 -8.10 30.42
C ILE A 300 48.72 -7.02 29.60
N ASP A 301 50.03 -6.88 29.84
CA ASP A 301 50.90 -5.94 29.13
C ASP A 301 52.03 -6.70 28.45
N LEU A 302 52.46 -6.33 27.24
CA LEU A 302 53.49 -7.03 26.50
C LEU A 302 54.88 -6.44 26.78
N ASP A 303 55.63 -7.13 27.64
CA ASP A 303 57.00 -6.75 27.95
C ASP A 303 57.88 -6.67 26.67
N GLY A 304 58.56 -5.57 26.50
CA GLY A 304 59.46 -5.37 25.37
C GLY A 304 58.79 -5.03 24.03
N PHE A 305 57.53 -4.70 24.00
CA PHE A 305 56.79 -4.33 22.74
C PHE A 305 57.41 -3.08 22.06
N LYS A 306 57.76 -2.05 22.85
CA LYS A 306 58.38 -0.83 22.29
C LYS A 306 59.70 -1.13 21.58
N PRO A 307 60.70 -1.86 22.16
CA PRO A 307 61.87 -2.31 21.47
C PRO A 307 61.64 -3.04 20.14
N VAL A 308 60.56 -3.84 20.05
CA VAL A 308 60.18 -4.53 18.82
C VAL A 308 59.77 -3.51 17.74
N ASN A 309 58.98 -2.51 18.11
CA ASN A 309 58.60 -1.43 17.20
C ASN A 309 59.83 -0.64 16.74
N ASP A 310 60.73 -0.29 17.67
CA ASP A 310 61.92 0.53 17.38
C ASP A 310 62.91 -0.24 16.48
N ALA A 311 63.02 -1.56 16.62
CA ALA A 311 63.94 -2.38 15.82
C ALA A 311 63.38 -2.83 14.48
N PHE A 312 62.07 -3.15 14.39
CA PHE A 312 61.48 -3.80 13.24
C PHE A 312 60.32 -2.98 12.58
N GLY A 313 60.02 -1.85 13.16
CA GLY A 313 58.97 -0.96 12.65
C GLY A 313 57.54 -1.34 13.14
N HIS A 314 56.63 -0.36 13.10
CA HIS A 314 55.26 -0.49 13.59
C HIS A 314 54.44 -1.60 12.87
N HIS A 315 54.77 -1.87 11.61
CA HIS A 315 54.07 -2.94 10.87
C HIS A 315 54.26 -4.33 11.50
N LEU A 316 55.49 -4.63 11.96
CA LEU A 316 55.75 -5.90 12.65
C LEU A 316 55.13 -5.93 14.06
N GLY A 317 55.12 -4.78 14.77
CA GLY A 317 54.41 -4.64 16.04
C GLY A 317 52.91 -4.87 15.91
N ASP A 318 52.30 -4.33 14.85
CA ASP A 318 50.88 -4.58 14.53
C ASP A 318 50.55 -6.04 14.25
N GLN A 319 51.45 -6.76 13.54
CA GLN A 319 51.32 -8.19 13.34
C GLN A 319 51.45 -8.98 14.66
N LEU A 320 52.40 -8.59 15.50
CA LEU A 320 52.59 -9.20 16.82
C LEU A 320 51.32 -9.04 17.67
N LEU A 321 50.73 -7.82 17.72
CA LEU A 321 49.50 -7.60 18.48
C LEU A 321 48.31 -8.42 17.98
N ARG A 322 48.17 -8.61 16.67
CA ARG A 322 47.14 -9.49 16.10
C ARG A 322 47.38 -10.96 16.53
N GLU A 323 48.60 -11.42 16.41
CA GLU A 323 48.97 -12.80 16.77
C GLU A 323 48.78 -13.08 18.26
N VAL A 324 49.18 -12.15 19.14
CA VAL A 324 48.95 -12.24 20.58
C VAL A 324 47.46 -12.29 20.90
N GLY A 325 46.67 -11.40 20.27
CA GLY A 325 45.19 -11.37 20.44
C GLY A 325 44.55 -12.69 20.01
N LEU A 326 44.99 -13.30 18.91
CA LEU A 326 44.52 -14.61 18.45
C LEU A 326 44.88 -15.72 19.44
N ARG A 327 46.13 -15.81 19.87
CA ARG A 327 46.59 -16.85 20.82
C ARG A 327 45.90 -16.76 22.17
N LEU A 328 45.78 -15.53 22.73
CA LEU A 328 45.07 -15.32 24.00
C LEU A 328 43.60 -15.73 23.90
N ARG A 329 42.99 -15.66 22.71
CA ARG A 329 41.62 -16.04 22.49
C ARG A 329 41.38 -17.54 22.35
N GLU A 330 42.37 -18.32 21.90
CA GLU A 330 42.23 -19.77 21.64
C GLU A 330 41.82 -20.58 22.88
N ASP A 331 42.31 -20.20 24.06
CA ASP A 331 42.06 -20.89 25.32
C ASP A 331 40.88 -20.37 26.11
N LEU A 332 40.14 -19.32 25.57
CA LEU A 332 39.07 -18.66 26.30
C LEU A 332 37.71 -19.31 26.01
N ARG A 333 36.85 -19.32 27.01
CA ARG A 333 35.47 -19.78 26.92
C ARG A 333 34.60 -18.71 26.21
N SER A 334 33.48 -19.12 25.66
CA SER A 334 32.56 -18.19 24.98
C SER A 334 31.97 -17.07 25.89
N GLN A 335 32.02 -17.29 27.19
CA GLN A 335 31.57 -16.30 28.21
C GLN A 335 32.68 -15.33 28.65
N ASP A 336 33.95 -15.65 28.38
CA ASP A 336 35.08 -14.82 28.72
C ASP A 336 35.22 -13.67 27.68
N THR A 337 35.70 -12.53 28.12
CA THR A 337 35.89 -11.39 27.26
C THR A 337 37.33 -10.91 27.29
N LEU A 338 38.06 -11.13 26.19
CA LEU A 338 39.34 -10.50 25.97
C LEU A 338 39.16 -9.19 25.20
N ALA A 339 39.69 -8.10 25.73
CA ALA A 339 39.63 -6.78 25.15
C ALA A 339 41.04 -6.21 24.97
N ARG A 340 41.25 -5.37 23.94
CA ARG A 340 42.42 -4.50 23.81
C ARG A 340 42.01 -3.07 24.10
N ILE A 341 42.67 -2.46 25.12
CA ILE A 341 42.27 -1.12 25.58
C ILE A 341 43.15 -0.01 24.97
N GLY A 342 44.29 -0.36 24.38
CA GLY A 342 45.18 0.55 23.66
C GLY A 342 46.63 0.06 23.73
N GLY A 343 47.48 0.50 22.79
CA GLY A 343 48.90 0.12 22.78
C GLY A 343 49.11 -1.40 22.79
N ASP A 344 49.85 -1.86 23.78
CA ASP A 344 50.19 -3.26 24.10
C ASP A 344 49.36 -3.85 25.26
N GLU A 345 48.34 -3.08 25.72
CA GLU A 345 47.53 -3.47 26.88
C GLU A 345 46.29 -4.28 26.46
N PHE A 346 46.18 -5.48 27.01
CA PHE A 346 45.01 -6.37 26.92
C PHE A 346 44.36 -6.52 28.28
N VAL A 347 43.06 -6.74 28.30
CA VAL A 347 42.29 -7.01 29.52
C VAL A 347 41.42 -8.23 29.30
N LEU A 348 41.49 -9.17 30.21
CA LEU A 348 40.68 -10.37 30.21
C LEU A 348 39.67 -10.30 31.36
N LEU A 349 38.38 -10.44 31.04
CA LEU A 349 37.29 -10.58 31.99
C LEU A 349 36.80 -12.03 31.98
N VAL A 350 36.85 -12.73 33.11
CA VAL A 350 36.49 -14.13 33.28
C VAL A 350 35.48 -14.29 34.40
N GLN A 351 34.43 -15.06 34.17
CA GLN A 351 33.48 -15.41 35.23
C GLN A 351 33.98 -16.63 35.97
N LEU A 352 34.00 -16.56 37.32
CA LEU A 352 34.53 -17.58 38.20
C LEU A 352 33.46 -18.05 39.20
N THR A 353 33.57 -19.30 39.62
CA THR A 353 32.73 -19.87 40.66
C THR A 353 33.28 -19.53 42.04
N GLN A 354 34.63 -19.57 42.21
CA GLN A 354 35.33 -19.23 43.44
C GLN A 354 36.55 -18.35 43.13
N PRO A 355 36.93 -17.42 44.03
CA PRO A 355 38.06 -16.51 43.84
C PRO A 355 39.39 -17.21 43.53
N ASP A 356 39.62 -18.37 44.17
CA ASP A 356 40.85 -19.14 44.00
C ASP A 356 41.04 -19.75 42.57
N ASP A 357 39.96 -19.86 41.82
CA ASP A 357 40.00 -20.33 40.41
C ASP A 357 40.77 -19.35 39.50
N ALA A 358 40.94 -18.07 39.93
CA ALA A 358 41.69 -17.07 39.18
C ALA A 358 43.18 -17.40 39.06
N MET A 359 43.77 -18.07 40.09
CA MET A 359 45.20 -18.43 40.11
C MET A 359 45.56 -19.51 39.05
N GLY A 360 44.59 -20.26 38.59
CA GLY A 360 44.83 -21.30 37.55
C GLY A 360 44.74 -20.74 36.12
N LEU A 361 44.37 -19.46 35.97
CA LEU A 361 44.22 -18.77 34.67
C LEU A 361 45.42 -17.82 34.38
N ALA A 362 46.17 -17.43 35.41
CA ALA A 362 47.37 -16.60 35.31
C ALA A 362 48.62 -17.47 35.12
#